data_1a76d9ef5d7728f6e48790fdb9e71a71
#
_entry.id   1a76d9ef5d7728f6e48790fdb9e71a71
#
_cell.length_a   1.000
_cell.length_b   1.000
_cell.length_c   1.000
_cell.angle_alpha   90.00
_cell.angle_beta   90.00
_cell.angle_gamma   90.00
#
_symmetry.space_group_name_H-M   'P 1'
#
loop_
_entity.id
_entity.type
_entity.pdbx_description
1 polymer ?
#
loop_
_entity_poly.entity_id
_entity_poly.type
_entity_poly.pdbx_seq_one_letter_code
_entity_poly.pdbx_strand_id
1 'polypeptide(L)'
;MSAMSALRREGRRLAPLIHSQPIPSPLTSSSLDQAPIGARSISTQIVRNRMKSVKNIQKITKAMKMVAASKLRAIQTRAENSRGLWQPFTALLGDTPSVDVKKNVVVTISSDKGLCGGINSTSVKISRGLGRLNSGPDKETKYVILGEKAKAQLIRDSKKDIEIIITELQKNPLNYTQVSVLADDILKNVEYDALRIVFNKFQSVVSFLPTVSTVLSPEIVEREAEAGGKLGELDSYEIEGGDTKSEILQNLAEFQFSCVMFNAVLENACSEQGARMSAMDSSSRNAGDMLDRLTLTYNRTRQASITTELIEIISGASALTG
;
A
#
# COMPACT_ATOMS: atom_id res chain seq x y z
N MET A 1 -28.81 1.23 10.90
CA MET A 1 -28.31 2.41 11.65
C MET A 1 -27.66 2.10 13.02
N SER A 2 -27.49 0.85 13.40
CA SER A 2 -27.02 0.46 14.76
C SER A 2 -25.52 0.13 14.87
N ALA A 3 -24.84 -0.28 13.82
CA ALA A 3 -23.44 -0.73 13.89
C ALA A 3 -22.40 0.42 13.90
N MET A 4 -22.74 1.56 13.32
CA MET A 4 -21.83 2.74 13.30
C MET A 4 -21.78 3.50 14.63
N SER A 5 -22.78 3.32 15.50
CA SER A 5 -22.81 3.96 16.82
C SER A 5 -22.01 3.20 17.88
N ALA A 6 -21.80 1.89 17.71
CA ALA A 6 -21.01 1.06 18.62
C ALA A 6 -19.51 1.34 18.48
N LEU A 7 -18.99 1.50 17.26
CA LEU A 7 -17.57 1.82 16.99
C LEU A 7 -17.17 3.22 17.49
N ARG A 8 -18.10 4.15 17.60
CA ARG A 8 -17.85 5.49 18.18
C ARG A 8 -17.77 5.51 19.71
N ARG A 9 -18.35 4.52 20.39
CA ARG A 9 -18.32 4.44 21.87
C ARG A 9 -17.06 3.76 22.42
N GLU A 10 -16.48 2.82 21.72
CA GLU A 10 -15.24 2.17 22.17
C GLU A 10 -13.97 3.01 21.94
N GLY A 11 -13.95 3.88 20.96
CA GLY A 11 -12.84 4.82 20.71
C GLY A 11 -12.62 5.88 21.81
N ARG A 12 -13.56 6.04 22.75
CA ARG A 12 -13.47 7.00 23.87
C ARG A 12 -12.99 6.40 25.20
N ARG A 13 -12.78 5.08 25.29
CA ARG A 13 -12.36 4.42 26.54
C ARG A 13 -10.87 4.06 26.62
N LEU A 14 -10.08 4.37 25.58
CA LEU A 14 -8.64 4.19 25.58
C LEU A 14 -7.93 5.54 25.52
N ALA A 15 -8.27 6.46 26.42
CA ALA A 15 -7.43 7.61 26.70
C ALA A 15 -6.42 7.23 27.78
N PRO A 16 -5.13 7.41 27.51
CA PRO A 16 -4.07 6.88 28.34
C PRO A 16 -3.82 7.74 29.57
N LEU A 17 -3.41 7.06 30.62
CA LEU A 17 -2.56 7.61 31.67
C LEU A 17 -1.22 8.06 31.08
N ILE A 18 -1.15 9.27 30.59
CA ILE A 18 0.12 9.95 30.36
C ILE A 18 0.53 10.55 31.70
N HIS A 19 1.45 9.87 32.37
CA HIS A 19 2.18 10.41 33.50
C HIS A 19 2.90 11.69 33.04
N SER A 20 2.46 12.82 33.56
CA SER A 20 3.13 14.10 33.44
C SER A 20 4.46 14.03 34.19
N GLN A 21 5.55 13.90 33.47
CA GLN A 21 6.87 14.18 33.99
C GLN A 21 7.07 15.70 34.06
N PRO A 22 7.62 16.26 35.15
CA PRO A 22 7.84 17.67 35.29
C PRO A 22 8.91 18.17 34.32
N ILE A 23 8.60 19.29 33.67
CA ILE A 23 9.52 20.04 32.82
C ILE A 23 10.68 20.54 33.70
N PRO A 24 11.96 20.21 33.40
CA PRO A 24 13.06 20.83 34.13
C PRO A 24 13.19 22.29 33.77
N SER A 25 13.28 23.11 34.81
CA SER A 25 13.49 24.56 34.78
C SER A 25 14.78 24.96 34.04
N PRO A 26 14.85 26.16 33.42
CA PRO A 26 16.05 26.58 32.71
C PRO A 26 17.19 26.79 33.68
N LEU A 27 18.24 26.00 33.57
CA LEU A 27 19.49 26.17 34.28
C LEU A 27 20.21 27.45 33.77
N THR A 28 20.49 28.28 34.72
CA THR A 28 21.31 29.49 34.66
C THR A 28 22.64 29.28 33.97
N SER A 29 22.98 30.24 33.14
CA SER A 29 24.29 30.48 32.54
C SER A 29 25.43 30.47 33.54
N SER A 30 26.31 29.47 33.50
CA SER A 30 27.74 29.61 33.83
C SER A 30 28.42 28.23 33.75
N SER A 31 28.93 27.87 32.61
CA SER A 31 30.21 27.16 32.44
C SER A 31 30.50 27.11 30.92
N LEU A 32 31.16 28.16 30.47
CA LEU A 32 32.06 28.10 29.35
C LEU A 32 33.17 27.11 29.70
N ASP A 33 33.57 26.34 28.69
CA ASP A 33 34.72 25.45 28.63
C ASP A 33 34.51 24.03 29.17
N GLN A 34 34.15 23.17 28.20
CA GLN A 34 34.94 22.01 27.80
C GLN A 34 34.20 21.29 26.66
N ALA A 35 34.45 21.77 25.45
CA ALA A 35 34.13 20.95 24.25
C ALA A 35 35.00 19.68 24.31
N PRO A 36 34.43 18.47 24.18
CA PRO A 36 35.22 17.25 24.15
C PRO A 36 36.16 17.33 22.94
N ILE A 37 37.45 17.37 23.23
CA ILE A 37 38.55 17.22 22.27
C ILE A 37 38.42 15.84 21.63
N GLY A 38 37.65 15.76 20.55
CA GLY A 38 37.34 14.49 19.87
C GLY A 38 36.25 14.58 18.82
N ALA A 39 35.62 15.71 18.63
CA ALA A 39 34.76 15.93 17.46
C ALA A 39 35.64 15.89 16.22
N ARG A 40 35.73 14.69 15.56
CA ARG A 40 36.36 14.56 14.24
C ARG A 40 35.78 15.66 13.35
N SER A 41 36.59 16.60 12.94
CA SER A 41 36.19 17.63 11.99
C SER A 41 35.65 16.91 10.76
N ILE A 42 34.37 17.12 10.47
CA ILE A 42 33.75 16.47 9.31
C ILE A 42 34.50 17.03 8.10
N SER A 43 35.24 16.17 7.41
CA SER A 43 36.02 16.58 6.24
C SER A 43 35.09 17.26 5.22
N THR A 44 35.46 18.45 4.72
CA THR A 44 34.75 19.19 3.67
C THR A 44 34.47 18.31 2.45
N GLN A 45 35.36 17.36 2.17
CA GLN A 45 35.21 16.38 1.08
C GLN A 45 34.05 15.40 1.32
N ILE A 46 33.85 14.94 2.56
CA ILE A 46 32.73 14.05 2.91
C ILE A 46 31.40 14.78 2.69
N VAL A 47 31.28 16.02 3.16
CA VAL A 47 30.08 16.83 2.96
C VAL A 47 29.80 17.07 1.49
N ARG A 48 30.85 17.38 0.70
CA ARG A 48 30.74 17.60 -0.75
C ARG A 48 30.26 16.32 -1.48
N ASN A 49 30.76 15.16 -1.12
CA ASN A 49 30.33 13.88 -1.70
C ASN A 49 28.88 13.59 -1.35
N ARG A 50 28.46 13.87 -0.11
CA ARG A 50 27.08 13.71 0.34
C ARG A 50 26.13 14.66 -0.41
N MET A 51 26.53 15.91 -0.64
CA MET A 51 25.77 16.86 -1.46
C MET A 51 25.57 16.34 -2.90
N LYS A 52 26.62 15.81 -3.53
CA LYS A 52 26.51 15.20 -4.86
C LYS A 52 25.50 14.04 -4.87
N SER A 53 25.55 13.16 -3.88
CA SER A 53 24.63 12.02 -3.75
C SER A 53 23.18 12.49 -3.58
N VAL A 54 22.92 13.45 -2.70
CA VAL A 54 21.58 14.00 -2.47
C VAL A 54 21.04 14.70 -3.72
N LYS A 55 21.87 15.46 -4.43
CA LYS A 55 21.50 16.08 -5.71
C LYS A 55 21.12 15.05 -6.78
N ASN A 56 21.82 13.93 -6.83
CA ASN A 56 21.47 12.84 -7.73
C ASN A 56 20.16 12.16 -7.32
N ILE A 57 19.94 11.93 -6.03
CA ILE A 57 18.66 11.40 -5.52
C ILE A 57 17.50 12.33 -5.92
N GLN A 58 17.64 13.64 -5.74
CA GLN A 58 16.64 14.61 -6.15
C GLN A 58 16.30 14.53 -7.63
N LYS A 59 17.32 14.40 -8.50
CA LYS A 59 17.11 14.23 -9.95
C LYS A 59 16.38 12.94 -10.28
N ILE A 60 16.77 11.82 -9.64
CA ILE A 60 16.15 10.50 -9.86
C ILE A 60 14.71 10.51 -9.41
N THR A 61 14.42 11.03 -8.21
CA THR A 61 13.03 11.08 -7.68
C THR A 61 12.13 11.96 -8.55
N LYS A 62 12.65 13.08 -9.06
CA LYS A 62 11.92 13.94 -10.01
C LYS A 62 11.60 13.22 -11.32
N ALA A 63 12.56 12.47 -11.87
CA ALA A 63 12.34 11.66 -13.07
C ALA A 63 11.32 10.53 -12.80
N MET A 64 11.44 9.83 -11.68
CA MET A 64 10.48 8.79 -11.28
C MET A 64 9.06 9.32 -11.09
N LYS A 65 8.90 10.55 -10.56
CA LYS A 65 7.59 11.22 -10.48
C LYS A 65 6.98 11.39 -11.87
N MET A 66 7.76 11.86 -12.86
CA MET A 66 7.26 12.04 -14.24
C MET A 66 6.86 10.71 -14.90
N VAL A 67 7.66 9.67 -14.71
CA VAL A 67 7.34 8.32 -15.23
C VAL A 67 6.07 7.77 -14.58
N ALA A 68 5.91 7.94 -13.26
CA ALA A 68 4.69 7.51 -12.57
C ALA A 68 3.46 8.28 -13.06
N ALA A 69 3.56 9.59 -13.29
CA ALA A 69 2.48 10.42 -13.83
C ALA A 69 2.05 9.98 -15.24
N SER A 70 3.01 9.67 -16.11
CA SER A 70 2.75 9.17 -17.46
C SER A 70 2.02 7.82 -17.44
N LYS A 71 2.49 6.88 -16.61
CA LYS A 71 1.85 5.57 -16.45
C LYS A 71 0.45 5.68 -15.84
N LEU A 72 0.27 6.57 -14.84
CA LEU A 72 -1.02 6.78 -14.20
C LEU A 72 -2.09 7.16 -15.22
N ARG A 73 -1.82 8.12 -16.11
CA ARG A 73 -2.79 8.54 -17.15
C ARG A 73 -3.23 7.38 -18.03
N ALA A 74 -2.27 6.58 -18.51
CA ALA A 74 -2.56 5.43 -19.38
C ALA A 74 -3.42 4.36 -18.68
N ILE A 75 -3.16 4.09 -17.38
CA ILE A 75 -3.91 3.10 -16.61
C ILE A 75 -5.27 3.66 -16.20
N GLN A 76 -5.36 4.93 -15.84
CA GLN A 76 -6.60 5.59 -15.43
C GLN A 76 -7.67 5.51 -16.51
N THR A 77 -7.34 5.82 -17.76
CA THR A 77 -8.27 5.69 -18.88
C THR A 77 -8.80 4.26 -19.03
N ARG A 78 -7.96 3.25 -18.81
CA ARG A 78 -8.37 1.85 -18.86
C ARG A 78 -9.27 1.47 -17.67
N ALA A 79 -8.95 1.94 -16.48
CA ALA A 79 -9.75 1.70 -15.28
C ALA A 79 -11.14 2.35 -15.40
N GLU A 80 -11.23 3.56 -15.93
CA GLU A 80 -12.49 4.24 -16.19
C GLU A 80 -13.35 3.48 -17.20
N ASN A 81 -12.75 3.01 -18.29
CA ASN A 81 -13.45 2.21 -19.30
C ASN A 81 -13.89 0.83 -18.77
N SER A 82 -13.17 0.23 -17.82
CA SER A 82 -13.52 -1.07 -17.22
C SER A 82 -14.67 -1.00 -16.22
N ARG A 83 -15.00 0.19 -15.69
CA ARG A 83 -16.07 0.35 -14.69
C ARG A 83 -17.42 -0.13 -15.20
N GLY A 84 -17.73 0.13 -16.46
CA GLY A 84 -18.97 -0.35 -17.10
C GLY A 84 -19.10 -1.88 -17.16
N LEU A 85 -17.97 -2.62 -17.05
CA LEU A 85 -17.98 -4.07 -17.12
C LEU A 85 -18.43 -4.73 -15.80
N TRP A 86 -17.99 -4.22 -14.65
CA TRP A 86 -18.23 -4.87 -13.36
C TRP A 86 -19.36 -4.24 -12.53
N GLN A 87 -19.67 -2.96 -12.75
CA GLN A 87 -20.73 -2.27 -12.00
C GLN A 87 -22.10 -2.94 -12.08
N PRO A 88 -22.57 -3.43 -13.24
CA PRO A 88 -23.84 -4.13 -13.35
C PRO A 88 -23.89 -5.40 -12.48
N PHE A 89 -22.78 -6.14 -12.40
CA PHE A 89 -22.72 -7.35 -11.55
C PHE A 89 -22.78 -7.04 -10.06
N THR A 90 -22.13 -5.97 -9.63
CA THR A 90 -22.24 -5.53 -8.22
C THR A 90 -23.64 -5.02 -7.90
N ALA A 91 -24.32 -4.43 -8.88
CA ALA A 91 -25.73 -4.03 -8.71
C ALA A 91 -26.66 -5.23 -8.62
N LEU A 92 -26.45 -6.25 -9.44
CA LEU A 92 -27.26 -7.47 -9.51
C LEU A 92 -27.05 -8.41 -8.32
N LEU A 93 -25.79 -8.75 -8.03
CA LEU A 93 -25.43 -9.75 -7.03
C LEU A 93 -25.10 -9.14 -5.65
N GLY A 94 -25.01 -7.82 -5.58
CA GLY A 94 -24.63 -7.10 -4.37
C GLY A 94 -23.14 -7.28 -4.00
N ASP A 95 -22.70 -6.50 -3.02
CA ASP A 95 -21.43 -6.69 -2.33
C ASP A 95 -21.79 -6.98 -0.85
N THR A 96 -21.70 -8.25 -0.44
CA THR A 96 -22.07 -8.73 0.87
C THR A 96 -20.85 -9.13 1.69
N PRO A 97 -20.07 -8.16 2.20
CA PRO A 97 -18.82 -8.45 2.91
C PRO A 97 -19.03 -9.15 4.26
N SER A 98 -20.24 -9.18 4.77
CA SER A 98 -20.59 -9.67 6.12
C SER A 98 -21.12 -11.11 6.16
N VAL A 99 -21.19 -11.82 5.03
CA VAL A 99 -21.65 -13.22 5.02
C VAL A 99 -20.67 -14.09 5.78
N ASP A 100 -21.21 -14.86 6.73
CA ASP A 100 -20.42 -15.78 7.54
C ASP A 100 -20.33 -17.15 6.83
N VAL A 101 -19.12 -17.51 6.44
CA VAL A 101 -18.83 -18.72 5.66
C VAL A 101 -17.66 -19.48 6.27
N LYS A 102 -17.53 -20.77 5.95
CA LYS A 102 -16.50 -21.65 6.50
C LYS A 102 -15.18 -21.50 5.77
N LYS A 103 -15.19 -21.56 4.44
CA LYS A 103 -13.97 -21.45 3.61
C LYS A 103 -13.80 -20.05 3.04
N ASN A 104 -12.98 -19.24 3.69
CA ASN A 104 -12.68 -17.88 3.25
C ASN A 104 -11.37 -17.85 2.48
N VAL A 105 -11.37 -17.22 1.31
CA VAL A 105 -10.16 -16.97 0.52
C VAL A 105 -9.94 -15.48 0.40
N VAL A 106 -8.79 -15.00 0.85
CA VAL A 106 -8.41 -13.60 0.80
C VAL A 106 -7.41 -13.38 -0.34
N VAL A 107 -7.89 -12.77 -1.42
CA VAL A 107 -7.06 -12.38 -2.56
C VAL A 107 -6.47 -11.01 -2.30
N THR A 108 -5.17 -10.94 -2.02
CA THR A 108 -4.47 -9.69 -1.68
C THR A 108 -3.73 -9.13 -2.87
N ILE A 109 -4.15 -7.97 -3.37
CA ILE A 109 -3.50 -7.29 -4.49
C ILE A 109 -2.51 -6.25 -3.95
N SER A 110 -1.26 -6.35 -4.39
CA SER A 110 -0.17 -5.44 -4.03
C SER A 110 0.72 -5.14 -5.24
N SER A 111 1.70 -4.28 -5.05
CA SER A 111 2.70 -3.99 -6.08
C SER A 111 3.89 -4.94 -6.04
N ASP A 112 4.55 -5.11 -7.19
CA ASP A 112 5.84 -5.81 -7.26
C ASP A 112 6.99 -4.88 -6.85
N LYS A 113 6.88 -3.59 -7.18
CA LYS A 113 7.93 -2.59 -6.92
C LYS A 113 7.59 -1.75 -5.69
N GLY A 114 8.62 -1.34 -4.96
CA GLY A 114 8.48 -0.43 -3.82
C GLY A 114 8.35 1.05 -4.22
N LEU A 115 8.63 1.92 -3.25
CA LEU A 115 8.60 3.38 -3.40
C LEU A 115 7.22 3.97 -3.72
N CYS A 116 6.17 3.31 -3.28
CA CYS A 116 4.77 3.70 -3.44
C CYS A 116 4.10 4.07 -2.08
N GLY A 117 4.87 4.60 -1.14
CA GLY A 117 4.35 4.98 0.18
C GLY A 117 3.82 3.78 0.98
N GLY A 118 2.70 3.98 1.66
CA GLY A 118 2.09 2.99 2.56
C GLY A 118 1.10 2.02 1.93
N ILE A 119 0.84 2.10 0.62
CA ILE A 119 -0.24 1.35 -0.06
C ILE A 119 -0.17 -0.16 0.18
N ASN A 120 1.01 -0.76 0.04
CA ASN A 120 1.20 -2.21 0.24
C ASN A 120 1.00 -2.64 1.69
N SER A 121 1.47 -1.83 2.63
CA SER A 121 1.29 -2.09 4.06
C SER A 121 -0.18 -2.01 4.46
N THR A 122 -0.95 -1.13 3.82
CA THR A 122 -2.39 -1.01 4.05
C THR A 122 -3.13 -2.24 3.54
N SER A 123 -2.85 -2.70 2.30
CA SER A 123 -3.44 -3.94 1.78
C SER A 123 -3.16 -5.14 2.69
N VAL A 124 -1.91 -5.32 3.12
CA VAL A 124 -1.54 -6.43 4.02
C VAL A 124 -2.20 -6.32 5.40
N LYS A 125 -2.33 -5.11 5.96
CA LYS A 125 -3.05 -4.90 7.23
C LYS A 125 -4.51 -5.35 7.14
N ILE A 126 -5.18 -5.01 6.06
CA ILE A 126 -6.59 -5.39 5.83
C ILE A 126 -6.71 -6.89 5.65
N SER A 127 -5.85 -7.49 4.83
CA SER A 127 -5.85 -8.95 4.62
C SER A 127 -5.64 -9.72 5.93
N ARG A 128 -4.70 -9.27 6.77
CA ARG A 128 -4.52 -9.84 8.13
C ARG A 128 -5.74 -9.61 9.03
N GLY A 129 -6.34 -8.43 8.93
CA GLY A 129 -7.58 -8.10 9.67
C GLY A 129 -8.72 -9.04 9.30
N LEU A 130 -8.92 -9.27 8.00
CA LEU A 130 -9.92 -10.21 7.49
C LEU A 130 -9.64 -11.65 7.95
N GLY A 131 -8.38 -12.10 7.88
CA GLY A 131 -8.01 -13.41 8.38
C GLY A 131 -8.33 -13.60 9.87
N ARG A 132 -8.07 -12.59 10.70
CA ARG A 132 -8.40 -12.63 12.15
C ARG A 132 -9.89 -12.60 12.40
N LEU A 133 -10.66 -11.79 11.66
CA LEU A 133 -12.13 -11.72 11.80
C LEU A 133 -12.80 -13.03 11.40
N ASN A 134 -12.21 -13.74 10.43
CA ASN A 134 -12.71 -15.01 9.93
C ASN A 134 -12.05 -16.22 10.62
N SER A 135 -11.25 -16.03 11.65
CA SER A 135 -10.68 -17.13 12.45
C SER A 135 -11.70 -17.65 13.44
N GLY A 136 -12.03 -18.93 13.34
CA GLY A 136 -12.91 -19.65 14.27
C GLY A 136 -12.56 -21.14 14.25
N PRO A 137 -13.06 -21.95 15.19
CA PRO A 137 -12.73 -23.38 15.27
C PRO A 137 -13.13 -24.16 14.02
N ASP A 138 -14.18 -23.73 13.29
CA ASP A 138 -14.68 -24.36 12.07
C ASP A 138 -14.46 -23.52 10.80
N LYS A 139 -13.58 -22.49 10.87
CA LYS A 139 -13.36 -21.56 9.76
C LYS A 139 -11.94 -21.64 9.26
N GLU A 140 -11.80 -21.84 7.97
CA GLU A 140 -10.53 -21.86 7.27
C GLU A 140 -10.34 -20.57 6.48
N THR A 141 -9.16 -19.95 6.58
CA THR A 141 -8.81 -18.78 5.80
C THR A 141 -7.55 -19.05 5.00
N LYS A 142 -7.65 -19.00 3.68
CA LYS A 142 -6.54 -19.15 2.75
C LYS A 142 -6.20 -17.82 2.08
N TYR A 143 -4.94 -17.68 1.66
CA TYR A 143 -4.46 -16.47 1.02
C TYR A 143 -4.01 -16.74 -0.40
N VAL A 144 -4.48 -15.92 -1.33
CA VAL A 144 -3.96 -15.77 -2.70
C VAL A 144 -3.27 -14.43 -2.79
N ILE A 145 -2.01 -14.41 -3.15
CA ILE A 145 -1.19 -13.20 -3.12
C ILE A 145 -0.80 -12.79 -4.52
N LEU A 146 -1.20 -11.57 -4.90
CA LEU A 146 -0.82 -10.93 -6.15
C LEU A 146 0.18 -9.79 -5.85
N GLY A 147 1.45 -9.99 -6.23
CA GLY A 147 2.53 -9.02 -6.08
C GLY A 147 3.55 -9.36 -4.99
N GLU A 148 4.80 -8.99 -5.25
CA GLU A 148 5.97 -9.35 -4.43
C GLU A 148 5.94 -8.70 -3.03
N LYS A 149 5.36 -7.49 -2.91
CA LYS A 149 5.39 -6.75 -1.64
C LYS A 149 4.46 -7.34 -0.57
N ALA A 150 3.30 -7.85 -0.95
CA ALA A 150 2.43 -8.57 -0.03
C ALA A 150 3.02 -9.94 0.32
N LYS A 151 3.58 -10.66 -0.66
CA LYS A 151 4.30 -11.92 -0.45
C LYS A 151 5.35 -11.77 0.65
N ALA A 152 6.25 -10.80 0.53
CA ALA A 152 7.34 -10.59 1.49
C ALA A 152 6.86 -10.31 2.94
N GLN A 153 5.65 -9.74 3.08
CA GLN A 153 5.07 -9.42 4.38
C GLN A 153 4.20 -10.56 4.95
N LEU A 154 3.39 -11.23 4.11
CA LEU A 154 2.46 -12.29 4.56
C LEU A 154 3.16 -13.63 4.82
N ILE A 155 4.22 -13.96 4.09
CA ILE A 155 5.00 -15.19 4.34
C ILE A 155 5.53 -15.28 5.77
N ARG A 156 5.81 -14.15 6.41
CA ARG A 156 6.33 -14.14 7.78
C ARG A 156 5.34 -14.66 8.82
N ASP A 157 4.06 -14.40 8.60
CA ASP A 157 3.02 -14.66 9.58
C ASP A 157 2.13 -15.86 9.21
N SER A 158 1.82 -16.05 7.92
CA SER A 158 0.78 -16.99 7.44
C SER A 158 1.29 -17.91 6.33
N LYS A 159 2.52 -18.41 6.44
CA LYS A 159 3.13 -19.24 5.39
C LYS A 159 2.33 -20.51 5.06
N LYS A 160 1.65 -21.08 6.05
CA LYS A 160 0.88 -22.34 5.88
C LYS A 160 -0.44 -22.12 5.16
N ASP A 161 -0.98 -20.92 5.23
CA ASP A 161 -2.31 -20.58 4.72
C ASP A 161 -2.25 -19.96 3.32
N ILE A 162 -1.05 -19.86 2.74
CA ILE A 162 -0.84 -19.30 1.40
C ILE A 162 -0.91 -20.43 0.38
N GLU A 163 -1.90 -20.37 -0.52
CA GLU A 163 -2.10 -21.33 -1.59
C GLU A 163 -1.38 -20.92 -2.89
N ILE A 164 -1.61 -19.70 -3.35
CA ILE A 164 -1.09 -19.22 -4.64
C ILE A 164 -0.35 -17.91 -4.46
N ILE A 165 0.79 -17.79 -5.11
CA ILE A 165 1.57 -16.55 -5.19
C ILE A 165 1.87 -16.24 -6.64
N ILE A 166 1.42 -15.08 -7.10
CA ILE A 166 1.64 -14.58 -8.45
C ILE A 166 2.34 -13.24 -8.38
N THR A 167 3.41 -13.11 -9.13
CA THR A 167 4.25 -11.90 -9.17
C THR A 167 4.43 -11.42 -10.60
N GLU A 168 4.95 -10.22 -10.78
CA GLU A 168 5.23 -9.59 -12.07
C GLU A 168 4.01 -9.30 -12.96
N LEU A 169 2.80 -9.27 -12.40
CA LEU A 169 1.56 -9.00 -13.15
C LEU A 169 1.59 -7.63 -13.86
N GLN A 170 2.27 -6.66 -13.29
CA GLN A 170 2.29 -5.28 -13.81
C GLN A 170 3.49 -4.99 -14.72
N LYS A 171 4.22 -6.00 -15.16
CA LYS A 171 5.36 -5.83 -16.08
C LYS A 171 4.90 -5.30 -17.44
N ASN A 172 3.82 -5.86 -17.94
CA ASN A 172 3.14 -5.45 -19.16
C ASN A 172 1.74 -4.89 -18.83
N PRO A 173 1.16 -4.07 -19.72
CA PRO A 173 -0.23 -3.63 -19.56
C PRO A 173 -1.16 -4.84 -19.58
N LEU A 174 -1.84 -5.10 -18.47
CA LEU A 174 -2.76 -6.23 -18.36
C LEU A 174 -4.00 -6.04 -19.26
N ASN A 175 -4.35 -7.11 -19.96
CA ASN A 175 -5.59 -7.24 -20.71
C ASN A 175 -6.58 -8.11 -19.92
N TYR A 176 -7.87 -7.98 -20.23
CA TYR A 176 -8.93 -8.78 -19.62
C TYR A 176 -8.65 -10.28 -19.72
N THR A 177 -8.27 -10.78 -20.91
CA THR A 177 -7.96 -12.19 -21.16
C THR A 177 -6.88 -12.74 -20.22
N GLN A 178 -5.83 -11.96 -19.91
CA GLN A 178 -4.78 -12.42 -18.99
C GLN A 178 -5.29 -12.54 -17.57
N VAL A 179 -6.18 -11.63 -17.15
CA VAL A 179 -6.77 -11.67 -15.82
C VAL A 179 -7.85 -12.73 -15.72
N SER A 180 -8.60 -13.03 -16.80
CA SER A 180 -9.57 -14.13 -16.80
C SER A 180 -8.90 -15.50 -16.69
N VAL A 181 -7.77 -15.73 -17.37
CA VAL A 181 -6.97 -16.96 -17.19
C VAL A 181 -6.45 -17.06 -15.76
N LEU A 182 -5.99 -15.95 -15.17
CA LEU A 182 -5.57 -15.91 -13.78
C LEU A 182 -6.73 -16.23 -12.82
N ALA A 183 -7.91 -15.72 -13.09
CA ALA A 183 -9.12 -16.01 -12.31
C ALA A 183 -9.50 -17.48 -12.41
N ASP A 184 -9.44 -18.06 -13.59
CA ASP A 184 -9.69 -19.48 -13.83
C ASP A 184 -8.69 -20.38 -13.07
N ASP A 185 -7.40 -20.02 -13.09
CA ASP A 185 -6.38 -20.72 -12.30
C ASP A 185 -6.65 -20.68 -10.79
N ILE A 186 -7.14 -19.56 -10.28
CA ILE A 186 -7.50 -19.43 -8.86
C ILE A 186 -8.71 -20.31 -8.54
N LEU A 187 -9.76 -20.25 -9.36
CA LEU A 187 -10.99 -21.01 -9.16
C LEU A 187 -10.78 -22.52 -9.23
N LYS A 188 -9.85 -22.99 -10.07
CA LYS A 188 -9.54 -24.44 -10.21
C LYS A 188 -8.71 -24.99 -9.05
N ASN A 189 -7.85 -24.17 -8.48
CA ASN A 189 -6.87 -24.64 -7.47
C ASN A 189 -7.28 -24.38 -6.04
N VAL A 190 -8.27 -23.49 -5.79
CA VAL A 190 -8.63 -23.05 -4.45
C VAL A 190 -10.14 -23.28 -4.21
N GLU A 191 -10.47 -24.12 -3.25
CA GLU A 191 -11.86 -24.27 -2.78
C GLU A 191 -12.26 -23.07 -1.93
N TYR A 192 -13.43 -22.50 -2.20
CA TYR A 192 -13.92 -21.31 -1.52
C TYR A 192 -15.44 -21.30 -1.33
N ASP A 193 -15.90 -20.74 -0.26
CA ASP A 193 -17.28 -20.30 -0.06
C ASP A 193 -17.40 -18.79 -0.36
N ALA A 194 -16.37 -18.02 0.00
CA ALA A 194 -16.29 -16.58 -0.30
C ALA A 194 -14.85 -16.18 -0.71
N LEU A 195 -14.74 -15.51 -1.85
CA LEU A 195 -13.53 -14.86 -2.33
C LEU A 195 -13.55 -13.38 -1.93
N ARG A 196 -12.63 -12.95 -1.08
CA ARG A 196 -12.51 -11.55 -0.62
C ARG A 196 -11.31 -10.89 -1.25
N ILE A 197 -11.56 -10.05 -2.23
CA ILE A 197 -10.54 -9.37 -3.01
C ILE A 197 -10.20 -8.05 -2.33
N VAL A 198 -8.97 -7.95 -1.82
CA VAL A 198 -8.42 -6.75 -1.15
C VAL A 198 -7.60 -5.95 -2.14
N PHE A 199 -8.04 -4.75 -2.45
CA PHE A 199 -7.38 -3.84 -3.37
C PHE A 199 -7.53 -2.39 -2.92
N ASN A 200 -6.82 -1.48 -3.59
CA ASN A 200 -6.91 -0.04 -3.31
C ASN A 200 -7.58 0.66 -4.47
N LYS A 201 -8.80 1.14 -4.23
CA LYS A 201 -9.56 1.93 -5.21
C LYS A 201 -8.93 3.31 -5.37
N PHE A 202 -8.71 3.72 -6.61
CA PHE A 202 -8.16 5.04 -6.91
C PHE A 202 -9.20 6.13 -6.66
N GLN A 203 -8.86 7.10 -5.84
CA GLN A 203 -9.69 8.26 -5.55
C GLN A 203 -9.05 9.54 -6.10
N SER A 204 -7.78 9.75 -5.83
CA SER A 204 -6.99 10.87 -6.34
C SER A 204 -5.50 10.51 -6.33
N VAL A 205 -4.68 11.39 -6.90
CA VAL A 205 -3.21 11.22 -6.88
C VAL A 205 -2.63 11.13 -5.46
N VAL A 206 -3.32 11.71 -4.49
CA VAL A 206 -2.84 11.80 -3.10
C VAL A 206 -3.53 10.77 -2.20
N SER A 207 -4.73 10.32 -2.56
CA SER A 207 -5.54 9.43 -1.73
C SER A 207 -6.04 8.21 -2.50
N PHE A 208 -6.02 7.08 -1.84
CA PHE A 208 -6.63 5.83 -2.27
C PHE A 208 -7.54 5.31 -1.15
N LEU A 209 -8.56 4.57 -1.54
CA LEU A 209 -9.50 3.95 -0.61
C LEU A 209 -9.28 2.44 -0.61
N PRO A 210 -8.80 1.85 0.49
CA PRO A 210 -8.72 0.40 0.60
C PRO A 210 -10.13 -0.19 0.58
N THR A 211 -10.36 -1.11 -0.33
CA THR A 211 -11.66 -1.71 -0.60
C THR A 211 -11.54 -3.22 -0.57
N VAL A 212 -12.59 -3.87 -0.13
CA VAL A 212 -12.75 -5.32 -0.17
C VAL A 212 -13.99 -5.61 -0.98
N SER A 213 -13.84 -6.34 -2.07
CA SER A 213 -14.98 -6.88 -2.84
C SER A 213 -15.12 -8.35 -2.53
N THR A 214 -16.36 -8.80 -2.30
CA THR A 214 -16.67 -10.18 -1.96
C THR A 214 -17.41 -10.83 -3.12
N VAL A 215 -16.94 -11.98 -3.55
CA VAL A 215 -17.61 -12.86 -4.51
C VAL A 215 -17.94 -14.16 -3.78
N LEU A 216 -19.22 -14.54 -3.77
CA LEU A 216 -19.71 -15.75 -3.12
C LEU A 216 -19.70 -16.93 -4.08
N SER A 217 -19.57 -18.15 -3.55
CA SER A 217 -19.79 -19.35 -4.33
C SER A 217 -21.27 -19.51 -4.72
N PRO A 218 -21.57 -20.19 -5.84
CA PRO A 218 -22.95 -20.42 -6.29
C PRO A 218 -23.85 -21.03 -5.20
N GLU A 219 -23.32 -21.98 -4.43
CA GLU A 219 -24.05 -22.64 -3.33
C GLU A 219 -24.45 -21.68 -2.22
N ILE A 220 -23.56 -20.74 -1.89
CA ILE A 220 -23.85 -19.72 -0.88
C ILE A 220 -24.83 -18.68 -1.42
N VAL A 221 -24.72 -18.35 -2.71
CA VAL A 221 -25.67 -17.44 -3.39
C VAL A 221 -27.08 -18.02 -3.35
N GLU A 222 -27.27 -19.30 -3.65
CA GLU A 222 -28.57 -19.98 -3.56
C GLU A 222 -29.13 -19.97 -2.13
N ARG A 223 -28.29 -20.31 -1.15
CA ARG A 223 -28.68 -20.30 0.25
C ARG A 223 -29.09 -18.91 0.75
N GLU A 224 -28.38 -17.86 0.38
CA GLU A 224 -28.70 -16.47 0.75
C GLU A 224 -29.96 -15.96 0.02
N ALA A 225 -30.20 -16.41 -1.22
CA ALA A 225 -31.42 -16.12 -1.96
C ALA A 225 -32.65 -16.74 -1.27
N GLU A 226 -32.56 -18.00 -0.87
CA GLU A 226 -33.60 -18.69 -0.12
C GLU A 226 -33.90 -18.05 1.27
N ALA A 227 -32.85 -17.51 1.91
CA ALA A 227 -33.00 -16.80 3.18
C ALA A 227 -33.62 -15.40 3.06
N GLY A 228 -34.05 -14.99 1.85
CA GLY A 228 -34.75 -13.71 1.63
C GLY A 228 -33.81 -12.51 1.56
N GLY A 229 -32.52 -12.72 1.22
CA GLY A 229 -31.54 -11.68 0.94
C GLY A 229 -31.81 -10.91 -0.35
N LYS A 230 -30.99 -9.88 -0.65
CA LYS A 230 -31.08 -9.08 -1.88
C LYS A 230 -30.97 -9.89 -3.18
N LEU A 231 -30.44 -11.10 -3.10
CA LEU A 231 -30.30 -12.03 -4.21
C LEU A 231 -31.63 -12.67 -4.64
N GLY A 232 -32.71 -12.49 -3.89
CA GLY A 232 -34.07 -12.89 -4.30
C GLY A 232 -34.58 -12.18 -5.56
N GLU A 233 -33.96 -11.10 -5.98
CA GLU A 233 -34.25 -10.46 -7.28
C GLU A 233 -33.87 -11.35 -8.48
N LEU A 234 -32.98 -12.32 -8.32
CA LEU A 234 -32.64 -13.30 -9.36
C LEU A 234 -33.82 -14.24 -9.71
N ASP A 235 -34.76 -14.44 -8.81
CA ASP A 235 -35.94 -15.26 -9.06
C ASP A 235 -36.94 -14.59 -10.04
N SER A 236 -36.79 -13.30 -10.32
CA SER A 236 -37.58 -12.60 -11.33
C SER A 236 -37.10 -12.84 -12.77
N TYR A 237 -35.93 -13.47 -12.96
CA TYR A 237 -35.43 -13.84 -14.28
C TYR A 237 -35.85 -15.25 -14.66
N GLU A 238 -36.52 -15.40 -15.81
CA GLU A 238 -36.80 -16.69 -16.40
C GLU A 238 -35.55 -17.24 -17.10
N ILE A 239 -35.27 -18.52 -16.83
CA ILE A 239 -34.16 -19.23 -17.46
C ILE A 239 -34.69 -19.91 -18.71
N GLU A 240 -34.29 -19.40 -19.90
CA GLU A 240 -34.55 -20.04 -21.19
C GLU A 240 -33.38 -20.97 -21.54
N GLY A 241 -33.70 -22.22 -21.87
CA GLY A 241 -32.71 -23.21 -22.34
C GLY A 241 -32.75 -24.51 -21.56
N GLY A 242 -31.82 -25.41 -21.91
CA GLY A 242 -31.70 -26.73 -21.27
C GLY A 242 -30.77 -26.77 -20.06
N ASP A 243 -30.13 -25.61 -19.69
CA ASP A 243 -29.18 -25.56 -18.62
C ASP A 243 -29.88 -25.49 -17.25
N THR A 244 -29.29 -26.10 -16.25
CA THR A 244 -29.80 -26.04 -14.88
C THR A 244 -29.50 -24.65 -14.26
N LYS A 245 -30.35 -24.19 -13.33
CA LYS A 245 -30.14 -22.93 -12.59
C LYS A 245 -28.75 -22.88 -11.96
N SER A 246 -28.27 -24.00 -11.43
CA SER A 246 -26.95 -24.12 -10.81
C SER A 246 -25.81 -23.89 -11.81
N GLU A 247 -25.88 -24.45 -13.02
CA GLU A 247 -24.87 -24.25 -14.07
C GLU A 247 -24.80 -22.78 -14.51
N ILE A 248 -25.95 -22.14 -14.64
CA ILE A 248 -26.01 -20.70 -15.00
C ILE A 248 -25.41 -19.85 -13.89
N LEU A 249 -25.73 -20.12 -12.63
CA LEU A 249 -25.17 -19.40 -11.49
C LEU A 249 -23.65 -19.60 -11.37
N GLN A 250 -23.16 -20.81 -11.67
CA GLN A 250 -21.73 -21.07 -11.71
C GLN A 250 -21.03 -20.24 -12.78
N ASN A 251 -21.51 -20.29 -14.01
CA ASN A 251 -20.96 -19.51 -15.13
C ASN A 251 -21.00 -18.00 -14.83
N LEU A 252 -22.08 -17.51 -14.19
CA LEU A 252 -22.23 -16.12 -13.80
C LEU A 252 -21.22 -15.73 -12.71
N ALA A 253 -21.00 -16.59 -11.70
CA ALA A 253 -20.04 -16.34 -10.62
C ALA A 253 -18.59 -16.34 -11.13
N GLU A 254 -18.23 -17.23 -12.04
CA GLU A 254 -16.91 -17.26 -12.70
C GLU A 254 -16.66 -15.98 -13.51
N PHE A 255 -17.66 -15.56 -14.28
CA PHE A 255 -17.58 -14.33 -15.05
C PHE A 255 -17.52 -13.08 -14.15
N GLN A 256 -18.34 -13.04 -13.10
CA GLN A 256 -18.31 -11.96 -12.09
C GLN A 256 -16.92 -11.85 -11.46
N PHE A 257 -16.36 -12.99 -11.01
CA PHE A 257 -15.04 -12.99 -10.38
C PHE A 257 -13.97 -12.45 -11.31
N SER A 258 -13.96 -12.86 -12.58
CA SER A 258 -12.99 -12.38 -13.57
C SER A 258 -13.13 -10.87 -13.83
N CYS A 259 -14.35 -10.34 -13.91
CA CYS A 259 -14.64 -8.92 -14.10
C CYS A 259 -14.21 -8.07 -12.88
N VAL A 260 -14.57 -8.52 -11.67
CA VAL A 260 -14.21 -7.84 -10.42
C VAL A 260 -12.69 -7.88 -10.22
N MET A 261 -12.04 -9.00 -10.51
CA MET A 261 -10.59 -9.13 -10.44
C MET A 261 -9.88 -8.18 -11.40
N PHE A 262 -10.35 -8.08 -12.65
CA PHE A 262 -9.79 -7.16 -13.64
C PHE A 262 -9.88 -5.70 -13.18
N ASN A 263 -11.05 -5.30 -12.69
CA ASN A 263 -11.22 -3.96 -12.12
C ASN A 263 -10.30 -3.75 -10.91
N ALA A 264 -10.24 -4.69 -9.97
CA ALA A 264 -9.44 -4.59 -8.76
C ALA A 264 -7.94 -4.42 -9.07
N VAL A 265 -7.43 -5.16 -10.06
CA VAL A 265 -6.03 -5.04 -10.51
C VAL A 265 -5.77 -3.68 -11.15
N LEU A 266 -6.67 -3.17 -12.00
CA LEU A 266 -6.53 -1.86 -12.63
C LEU A 266 -6.61 -0.72 -11.62
N GLU A 267 -7.60 -0.74 -10.73
CA GLU A 267 -7.76 0.28 -9.67
C GLU A 267 -6.54 0.28 -8.73
N ASN A 268 -6.04 -0.89 -8.35
CA ASN A 268 -4.84 -1.01 -7.54
C ASN A 268 -3.59 -0.49 -8.27
N ALA A 269 -3.46 -0.74 -9.57
CA ALA A 269 -2.37 -0.23 -10.40
C ALA A 269 -2.42 1.30 -10.52
N CYS A 270 -3.62 1.91 -10.67
CA CYS A 270 -3.80 3.36 -10.62
C CYS A 270 -3.36 3.93 -9.27
N SER A 271 -3.84 3.34 -8.19
CA SER A 271 -3.52 3.76 -6.82
C SER A 271 -2.02 3.65 -6.53
N GLU A 272 -1.36 2.60 -7.02
CA GLU A 272 0.07 2.41 -6.92
C GLU A 272 0.86 3.52 -7.62
N GLN A 273 0.50 3.86 -8.86
CA GLN A 273 1.19 4.93 -9.59
C GLN A 273 0.92 6.31 -8.98
N GLY A 274 -0.29 6.57 -8.48
CA GLY A 274 -0.63 7.78 -7.74
C GLY A 274 0.19 7.90 -6.45
N ALA A 275 0.20 6.86 -5.63
CA ALA A 275 0.98 6.81 -4.40
C ALA A 275 2.49 6.93 -4.66
N ARG A 276 3.00 6.33 -5.74
CA ARG A 276 4.40 6.47 -6.15
C ARG A 276 4.71 7.91 -6.56
N MET A 277 3.84 8.55 -7.33
CA MET A 277 4.01 9.94 -7.74
C MET A 277 4.06 10.86 -6.52
N SER A 278 3.16 10.71 -5.56
CA SER A 278 3.13 11.47 -4.30
C SER A 278 4.36 11.22 -3.44
N ALA A 279 4.79 9.97 -3.28
CA ALA A 279 5.97 9.61 -2.51
C ALA A 279 7.26 10.18 -3.14
N MET A 280 7.38 10.14 -4.48
CA MET A 280 8.53 10.71 -5.18
C MET A 280 8.57 12.23 -5.11
N ASP A 281 7.41 12.89 -5.12
CA ASP A 281 7.31 14.34 -4.92
C ASP A 281 7.79 14.75 -3.53
N SER A 282 7.31 14.08 -2.49
CA SER A 282 7.76 14.30 -1.12
C SER A 282 9.25 14.03 -0.95
N SER A 283 9.76 12.94 -1.53
CA SER A 283 11.18 12.59 -1.49
C SER A 283 12.04 13.63 -2.22
N SER A 284 11.56 14.18 -3.34
CA SER A 284 12.27 15.22 -4.09
C SER A 284 12.36 16.54 -3.30
N ARG A 285 11.28 16.93 -2.60
CA ARG A 285 11.27 18.10 -1.70
C ARG A 285 12.22 17.90 -0.53
N ASN A 286 12.11 16.77 0.17
CA ASN A 286 13.00 16.42 1.29
C ASN A 286 14.47 16.42 0.88
N ALA A 287 14.79 15.94 -0.34
CA ALA A 287 16.14 15.98 -0.88
C ALA A 287 16.61 17.43 -1.14
N GLY A 288 15.72 18.32 -1.58
CA GLY A 288 16.00 19.75 -1.71
C GLY A 288 16.37 20.37 -0.37
N ASP A 289 15.51 20.23 0.63
CA ASP A 289 15.73 20.74 1.99
C ASP A 289 17.04 20.22 2.61
N MET A 290 17.33 18.93 2.38
CA MET A 290 18.59 18.33 2.83
C MET A 290 19.80 18.95 2.11
N LEU A 291 19.69 19.22 0.81
CA LEU A 291 20.74 19.87 0.03
C LEU A 291 21.07 21.26 0.55
N ASP A 292 20.05 22.06 0.87
CA ASP A 292 20.21 23.39 1.42
C ASP A 292 20.92 23.36 2.79
N ARG A 293 20.51 22.44 3.67
CA ARG A 293 21.19 22.24 4.97
C ARG A 293 22.65 21.79 4.79
N LEU A 294 22.92 20.88 3.87
CA LEU A 294 24.28 20.43 3.57
C LEU A 294 25.14 21.55 2.98
N THR A 295 24.54 22.44 2.19
CA THR A 295 25.25 23.61 1.61
C THR A 295 25.67 24.56 2.71
N LEU A 296 24.81 24.87 3.67
CA LEU A 296 25.15 25.68 4.84
C LEU A 296 26.27 25.02 5.67
N THR A 297 26.15 23.73 5.94
CA THR A 297 27.17 22.97 6.67
C THR A 297 28.51 22.97 5.93
N TYR A 298 28.48 22.77 4.61
CA TYR A 298 29.69 22.82 3.79
C TYR A 298 30.40 24.18 3.87
N ASN A 299 29.65 25.27 3.70
CA ASN A 299 30.20 26.62 3.76
C ASN A 299 30.81 26.91 5.14
N ARG A 300 30.13 26.54 6.23
CA ARG A 300 30.60 26.71 7.61
C ARG A 300 31.90 25.89 7.86
N THR A 301 31.92 24.62 7.45
CA THR A 301 33.10 23.77 7.62
C THR A 301 34.25 24.26 6.77
N ARG A 302 34.00 24.73 5.54
CA ARG A 302 35.02 25.32 4.69
C ARG A 302 35.63 26.57 5.32
N GLN A 303 34.81 27.47 5.83
CA GLN A 303 35.30 28.70 6.51
C GLN A 303 36.14 28.34 7.74
N ALA A 304 35.67 27.38 8.55
CA ALA A 304 36.45 26.92 9.72
C ALA A 304 37.79 26.31 9.30
N SER A 305 37.84 25.49 8.23
CA SER A 305 39.08 24.93 7.73
C SER A 305 40.09 26.02 7.27
N ILE A 306 39.60 27.01 6.50
CA ILE A 306 40.42 28.13 6.04
C ILE A 306 40.98 28.92 7.23
N THR A 307 40.17 29.18 8.26
CA THR A 307 40.57 29.90 9.47
C THR A 307 41.63 29.09 10.24
N THR A 308 41.47 27.76 10.36
CA THR A 308 42.45 26.89 11.02
C THR A 308 43.80 26.88 10.27
N GLU A 309 43.74 26.72 8.96
CA GLU A 309 44.95 26.76 8.08
C GLU A 309 45.69 28.11 8.20
N LEU A 310 44.92 29.23 8.27
CA LEU A 310 45.50 30.57 8.45
C LEU A 310 46.19 30.69 9.81
N ILE A 311 45.54 30.20 10.89
CA ILE A 311 46.13 30.23 12.24
C ILE A 311 47.41 29.38 12.32
N GLU A 312 47.40 28.19 11.67
CA GLU A 312 48.57 27.34 11.59
C GLU A 312 49.77 28.01 10.85
N ILE A 313 49.49 28.73 9.75
CA ILE A 313 50.50 29.49 9.01
C ILE A 313 51.05 30.65 9.88
N ILE A 314 50.18 31.42 10.51
CA ILE A 314 50.60 32.54 11.37
C ILE A 314 51.42 32.01 12.56
N SER A 315 50.97 30.96 13.22
CA SER A 315 51.70 30.37 14.35
C SER A 315 53.08 29.82 13.92
N GLY A 316 53.13 29.17 12.77
CA GLY A 316 54.38 28.68 12.20
C GLY A 316 55.36 29.82 11.85
N ALA A 317 54.88 30.93 11.26
CA ALA A 317 55.68 32.09 10.96
C ALA A 317 56.16 32.78 12.25
N SER A 318 55.35 32.94 13.27
CA SER A 318 55.74 33.49 14.57
C SER A 318 56.78 32.63 15.28
N ALA A 319 56.74 31.33 15.15
CA ALA A 319 57.73 30.42 15.75
C ALA A 319 59.09 30.46 15.04
N LEU A 320 59.17 30.97 13.79
CA LEU A 320 60.42 31.14 13.04
C LEU A 320 61.06 32.52 13.25
N THR A 321 60.32 33.50 13.72
CA THR A 321 60.79 34.87 13.93
C THR A 321 61.12 35.19 15.38
N GLY A 322 60.79 34.31 16.33
CA GLY A 322 61.23 34.38 17.74
C GLY A 322 62.34 33.39 18.01
#